data_49e80fc07b5f5d36fd2fc778d3bfcd4f
#
_entry.id   49e80fc07b5f5d36fd2fc778d3bfcd4f
#
_cell.length_a   1.000
_cell.length_b   1.000
_cell.length_c   1.000
_cell.angle_alpha   90.00
_cell.angle_beta   90.00
_cell.angle_gamma   90.00
#
_symmetry.space_group_name_H-M   'P 1'
#
loop_
_entity.id
_entity.type
_entity.pdbx_description
1 polymer ?
#
loop_
_entity_poly.entity_id
_entity_poly.type
_entity_poly.pdbx_seq_one_letter_code
_entity_poly.pdbx_strand_id
1 'polypeptide(L)'
;MKKLIFWIVIVTACLSLSAQNAKQEALQSLDEAKALINGNQLAKAQEEINYASTKISEILSDELVKFIPDAPAGFTLEDRGAMSLGQAGAIIGSANSISASGQYRKGESDLELSITVGGLVGQAGGLMGLAAMFGGMGGTNTRSSRINGYNATTEYDPSMQSGTLTVKVGEKITVIVEGSNIENADVLKTLAEEVDLSLLEKSF
;
A
#
# COMPACT_ATOMS: atom_id res chain seq x y z
N MET A 1 -31.70 2.39 16.57
CA MET A 1 -31.11 3.30 15.60
C MET A 1 -30.22 4.38 16.25
N LYS A 2 -30.60 5.08 17.33
CA LYS A 2 -29.77 6.13 17.96
C LYS A 2 -28.45 5.64 18.58
N LYS A 3 -28.34 4.38 19.04
CA LYS A 3 -27.10 3.83 19.64
C LYS A 3 -26.03 3.46 18.61
N LEU A 4 -26.41 3.11 17.37
CA LEU A 4 -25.47 2.77 16.30
C LEU A 4 -24.71 4.00 15.77
N ILE A 5 -25.41 5.14 15.69
CA ILE A 5 -24.83 6.42 15.22
C ILE A 5 -23.77 6.93 16.21
N PHE A 6 -23.95 6.69 17.51
CA PHE A 6 -23.00 7.14 18.54
C PHE A 6 -21.65 6.40 18.47
N TRP A 7 -21.64 5.11 18.08
CA TRP A 7 -20.42 4.33 17.92
C TRP A 7 -19.59 4.76 16.68
N ILE A 8 -20.25 5.12 15.59
CA ILE A 8 -19.57 5.56 14.35
C ILE A 8 -18.84 6.90 14.59
N VAL A 9 -19.42 7.81 15.36
CA VAL A 9 -18.81 9.12 15.67
C VAL A 9 -17.56 8.97 16.55
N ILE A 10 -17.51 8.00 17.46
CA ILE A 10 -16.35 7.78 18.35
C ILE A 10 -15.17 7.20 17.58
N VAL A 11 -15.39 6.29 16.64
CA VAL A 11 -14.29 5.68 15.82
C VAL A 11 -13.66 6.72 14.92
N THR A 12 -14.43 7.61 14.30
CA THR A 12 -13.90 8.68 13.43
C THR A 12 -13.08 9.71 14.21
N ALA A 13 -13.42 9.98 15.47
CA ALA A 13 -12.68 10.91 16.33
C ALA A 13 -11.31 10.35 16.77
N CYS A 14 -11.18 9.05 16.97
CA CYS A 14 -9.91 8.43 17.38
C CYS A 14 -8.85 8.45 16.25
N LEU A 15 -9.22 8.22 15.00
CA LEU A 15 -8.31 8.25 13.85
C LEU A 15 -7.74 9.66 13.61
N SER A 16 -8.57 10.70 13.80
CA SER A 16 -8.12 12.10 13.66
C SER A 16 -7.10 12.50 14.73
N LEU A 17 -7.18 11.94 15.93
CA LEU A 17 -6.26 12.22 17.02
C LEU A 17 -4.87 11.62 16.77
N SER A 18 -4.79 10.42 16.22
CA SER A 18 -3.51 9.73 15.95
C SER A 18 -2.69 10.44 14.87
N ALA A 19 -3.31 10.79 13.74
CA ALA A 19 -2.66 11.53 12.67
C ALA A 19 -2.21 12.93 13.10
N GLN A 20 -3.00 13.60 13.97
CA GLN A 20 -2.67 14.92 14.50
C GLN A 20 -1.47 14.86 15.46
N ASN A 21 -1.36 13.78 16.25
CA ASN A 21 -0.25 13.51 17.14
C ASN A 21 1.04 13.22 16.34
N ALA A 22 0.98 12.33 15.35
CA ALA A 22 2.12 12.00 14.48
C ALA A 22 2.66 13.24 13.73
N LYS A 23 1.77 14.12 13.25
CA LYS A 23 2.16 15.39 12.63
C LYS A 23 2.89 16.31 13.61
N GLN A 24 2.43 16.40 14.85
CA GLN A 24 3.04 17.23 15.88
C GLN A 24 4.41 16.68 16.28
N GLU A 25 4.54 15.36 16.43
CA GLU A 25 5.80 14.69 16.70
C GLU A 25 6.82 14.93 15.57
N ALA A 26 6.40 14.81 14.30
CA ALA A 26 7.26 15.11 13.16
C ALA A 26 7.77 16.54 13.17
N LEU A 27 6.91 17.52 13.45
CA LEU A 27 7.28 18.94 13.53
C LEU A 27 8.27 19.19 14.68
N GLN A 28 8.04 18.60 15.85
CA GLN A 28 8.93 18.73 17.01
C GLN A 28 10.32 18.19 16.68
N SER A 29 10.43 16.98 16.13
CA SER A 29 11.72 16.39 15.75
C SER A 29 12.47 17.20 14.68
N LEU A 30 11.75 17.82 13.74
CA LEU A 30 12.38 18.73 12.77
C LEU A 30 12.95 20.00 13.45
N ASP A 31 12.25 20.54 14.43
CA ASP A 31 12.75 21.70 15.20
C ASP A 31 13.97 21.32 16.06
N GLU A 32 13.95 20.12 16.67
CA GLU A 32 15.10 19.58 17.42
C GLU A 32 16.29 19.31 16.51
N ALA A 33 16.07 18.70 15.32
CA ALA A 33 17.12 18.50 14.31
C ALA A 33 17.79 19.81 13.92
N LYS A 34 16.99 20.87 13.68
CA LYS A 34 17.48 22.22 13.36
C LYS A 34 18.37 22.79 14.48
N ALA A 35 17.97 22.63 15.74
CA ALA A 35 18.76 23.08 16.89
C ALA A 35 20.08 22.31 17.00
N LEU A 36 20.06 20.99 16.79
CA LEU A 36 21.22 20.13 16.81
C LEU A 36 22.23 20.43 15.68
N ILE A 37 21.72 20.75 14.46
CA ILE A 37 22.58 21.21 13.35
C ILE A 37 23.30 22.50 13.73
N ASN A 38 22.60 23.49 14.28
CA ASN A 38 23.19 24.74 14.73
C ASN A 38 24.22 24.54 15.85
N GLY A 39 24.03 23.49 16.71
CA GLY A 39 24.96 23.07 17.74
C GLY A 39 26.08 22.12 17.26
N ASN A 40 26.22 21.91 15.92
CA ASN A 40 27.19 21.00 15.30
C ASN A 40 27.11 19.54 15.78
N GLN A 41 25.91 19.10 16.23
CA GLN A 41 25.63 17.73 16.68
C GLN A 41 24.97 16.91 15.55
N LEU A 42 25.68 16.77 14.42
CA LEU A 42 25.12 16.27 13.17
C LEU A 42 24.57 14.83 13.25
N ALA A 43 25.21 13.94 14.05
CA ALA A 43 24.74 12.56 14.20
C ALA A 43 23.35 12.52 14.88
N LYS A 44 23.17 13.29 15.97
CA LYS A 44 21.87 13.38 16.64
C LYS A 44 20.81 14.06 15.76
N ALA A 45 21.20 15.09 15.01
CA ALA A 45 20.30 15.72 14.05
C ALA A 45 19.78 14.73 13.00
N GLN A 46 20.63 13.81 12.54
CA GLN A 46 20.22 12.75 11.61
C GLN A 46 19.22 11.78 12.23
N GLU A 47 19.35 11.47 13.53
CA GLU A 47 18.38 10.62 14.24
C GLU A 47 17.00 11.29 14.30
N GLU A 48 16.95 12.58 14.62
CA GLU A 48 15.69 13.34 14.65
C GLU A 48 15.05 13.47 13.26
N ILE A 49 15.85 13.68 12.21
CA ILE A 49 15.34 13.69 10.83
C ILE A 49 14.72 12.34 10.44
N ASN A 50 15.39 11.25 10.82
CA ASN A 50 14.88 9.90 10.56
C ASN A 50 13.58 9.63 11.32
N TYR A 51 13.48 10.07 12.58
CA TYR A 51 12.24 9.95 13.34
C TYR A 51 11.10 10.75 12.71
N ALA A 52 11.34 12.01 12.35
CA ALA A 52 10.36 12.84 11.65
C ALA A 52 9.90 12.21 10.32
N SER A 53 10.84 11.65 9.55
CA SER A 53 10.54 10.92 8.31
C SER A 53 9.63 9.72 8.56
N THR A 54 9.87 8.95 9.63
CA THR A 54 9.02 7.82 10.02
C THR A 54 7.60 8.29 10.33
N LYS A 55 7.44 9.38 11.09
CA LYS A 55 6.12 9.92 11.43
C LYS A 55 5.36 10.45 10.20
N ILE A 56 6.06 11.06 9.27
CA ILE A 56 5.47 11.45 7.97
C ILE A 56 5.01 10.23 7.18
N SER A 57 5.82 9.17 7.15
CA SER A 57 5.46 7.92 6.46
C SER A 57 4.23 7.24 7.09
N GLU A 58 4.08 7.28 8.42
CA GLU A 58 2.88 6.81 9.13
C GLU A 58 1.62 7.55 8.64
N ILE A 59 1.67 8.89 8.60
CA ILE A 59 0.55 9.73 8.13
C ILE A 59 0.20 9.42 6.67
N LEU A 60 1.20 9.32 5.80
CA LEU A 60 0.99 9.03 4.39
C LEU A 60 0.43 7.62 4.17
N SER A 61 0.84 6.64 4.99
CA SER A 61 0.29 5.29 4.94
C SER A 61 -1.19 5.26 5.34
N ASP A 62 -1.57 6.01 6.37
CA ASP A 62 -2.97 6.14 6.79
C ASP A 62 -3.83 6.82 5.69
N GLU A 63 -3.27 7.82 4.98
CA GLU A 63 -3.94 8.41 3.82
C GLU A 63 -4.08 7.41 2.66
N LEU A 64 -3.07 6.56 2.46
CA LEU A 64 -3.07 5.55 1.40
C LEU A 64 -4.15 4.47 1.64
N VAL A 65 -4.44 4.13 2.90
CA VAL A 65 -5.51 3.18 3.28
C VAL A 65 -6.88 3.59 2.71
N LYS A 66 -7.13 4.87 2.51
CA LYS A 66 -8.39 5.39 1.97
C LYS A 66 -8.63 4.99 0.50
N PHE A 67 -7.56 4.58 -0.20
CA PHE A 67 -7.64 4.08 -1.58
C PHE A 67 -7.92 2.58 -1.67
N ILE A 68 -7.91 1.86 -0.54
CA ILE A 68 -8.33 0.47 -0.50
C ILE A 68 -9.86 0.43 -0.67
N PRO A 69 -10.38 -0.16 -1.78
CA PRO A 69 -11.81 -0.15 -2.07
C PRO A 69 -12.61 -1.04 -1.12
N ASP A 70 -13.91 -0.90 -1.15
CA ASP A 70 -14.80 -1.86 -0.54
C ASP A 70 -14.79 -3.20 -1.33
N ALA A 71 -15.33 -4.26 -0.73
CA ALA A 71 -15.28 -5.58 -1.34
C ALA A 71 -16.06 -5.65 -2.65
N PRO A 72 -15.52 -6.25 -3.71
CA PRO A 72 -16.25 -6.51 -4.94
C PRO A 72 -17.40 -7.51 -4.70
N ALA A 73 -18.32 -7.62 -5.65
CA ALA A 73 -19.52 -8.43 -5.51
C ALA A 73 -19.21 -9.88 -5.07
N GLY A 74 -19.82 -10.28 -3.97
CA GLY A 74 -19.70 -11.60 -3.37
C GLY A 74 -18.50 -11.82 -2.47
N PHE A 75 -17.58 -10.88 -2.37
CA PHE A 75 -16.50 -10.88 -1.38
C PHE A 75 -16.87 -10.06 -0.15
N THR A 76 -16.16 -10.32 0.93
CA THR A 76 -16.21 -9.55 2.17
C THR A 76 -14.82 -8.99 2.44
N LEU A 77 -14.72 -7.70 2.74
CA LEU A 77 -13.48 -7.10 3.20
C LEU A 77 -13.25 -7.52 4.66
N GLU A 78 -12.19 -8.29 4.91
CA GLU A 78 -11.87 -8.78 6.25
C GLU A 78 -10.96 -7.82 7.00
N ASP A 79 -9.99 -7.25 6.30
CA ASP A 79 -9.04 -6.30 6.89
C ASP A 79 -8.62 -5.24 5.87
N ARG A 80 -8.37 -4.03 6.33
CA ARG A 80 -7.69 -2.98 5.58
C ARG A 80 -6.82 -2.16 6.52
N GLY A 81 -5.60 -1.86 6.09
CA GLY A 81 -4.69 -1.10 6.94
C GLY A 81 -3.43 -0.64 6.23
N ALA A 82 -2.69 0.23 6.93
CA ALA A 82 -1.34 0.57 6.56
C ALA A 82 -0.45 -0.66 6.71
N MET A 83 0.25 -1.02 5.64
CA MET A 83 1.23 -2.08 5.70
C MET A 83 2.55 -1.48 6.18
N SER A 84 2.90 -1.73 7.43
CA SER A 84 4.24 -1.45 7.91
C SER A 84 5.19 -2.46 7.26
N LEU A 85 5.91 -2.03 6.25
CA LEU A 85 7.06 -2.78 5.71
C LEU A 85 8.17 -2.75 6.77
N GLY A 86 7.95 -3.36 7.93
CA GLY A 86 8.87 -3.41 9.05
C GLY A 86 10.33 -3.69 8.63
N GLN A 87 11.12 -4.38 9.42
CA GLN A 87 12.53 -4.71 9.10
C GLN A 87 12.75 -5.35 7.73
N ALA A 88 11.74 -6.02 7.14
CA ALA A 88 11.80 -6.56 5.78
C ALA A 88 11.88 -5.46 4.70
N GLY A 89 11.23 -4.32 4.88
CA GLY A 89 11.34 -3.17 3.97
C GLY A 89 12.72 -2.53 3.97
N ALA A 90 13.41 -2.54 5.10
CA ALA A 90 14.78 -2.05 5.21
C ALA A 90 15.78 -2.94 4.43
N ILE A 91 15.52 -4.24 4.31
CA ILE A 91 16.36 -5.17 3.55
C ILE A 91 16.21 -4.94 2.03
N ILE A 92 15.05 -4.45 1.57
CA ILE A 92 14.80 -4.17 0.14
C ILE A 92 15.24 -2.75 -0.26
N GLY A 93 15.91 -2.01 0.61
CA GLY A 93 16.48 -0.68 0.29
C GLY A 93 15.45 0.44 0.18
N SER A 94 14.28 0.29 0.79
CA SER A 94 13.13 1.19 0.62
C SER A 94 12.82 2.01 1.88
N ALA A 95 13.79 2.74 2.38
CA ALA A 95 13.60 3.61 3.56
C ALA A 95 12.46 4.64 3.43
N ASN A 96 11.93 4.85 2.21
CA ASN A 96 10.92 5.86 1.91
C ASN A 96 9.71 5.30 1.14
N SER A 97 9.38 4.00 1.29
CA SER A 97 8.15 3.46 0.72
C SER A 97 7.03 3.45 1.76
N ILE A 98 5.84 3.78 1.31
CA ILE A 98 4.61 3.64 2.09
C ILE A 98 3.71 2.62 1.40
N SER A 99 2.96 1.84 2.17
CA SER A 99 2.08 0.81 1.63
C SER A 99 0.80 0.70 2.44
N ALA A 100 -0.27 0.30 1.75
CA ALA A 100 -1.54 -0.07 2.34
C ALA A 100 -2.04 -1.36 1.70
N SER A 101 -2.78 -2.17 2.45
CA SER A 101 -3.39 -3.40 1.93
C SER A 101 -4.82 -3.58 2.38
N GLY A 102 -5.56 -4.39 1.61
CA GLY A 102 -6.88 -4.87 1.94
C GLY A 102 -6.98 -6.37 1.64
N GLN A 103 -7.59 -7.12 2.56
CA GLN A 103 -7.82 -8.55 2.44
C GLN A 103 -9.30 -8.83 2.24
N TYR A 104 -9.64 -9.64 1.25
CA TYR A 104 -11.01 -9.93 0.86
C TYR A 104 -11.22 -11.42 0.76
N ARG A 105 -12.37 -11.91 1.24
CA ARG A 105 -12.70 -13.35 1.24
C ARG A 105 -14.07 -13.63 0.67
N LYS A 106 -14.15 -14.75 -0.08
CA LYS A 106 -15.40 -15.36 -0.55
C LYS A 106 -15.30 -16.87 -0.50
N GLY A 107 -15.86 -17.49 0.53
CA GLY A 107 -15.71 -18.92 0.75
C GLY A 107 -14.25 -19.33 0.97
N GLU A 108 -13.70 -20.12 0.06
CA GLU A 108 -12.28 -20.52 0.07
C GLU A 108 -11.38 -19.58 -0.79
N SER A 109 -11.98 -18.65 -1.53
CA SER A 109 -11.24 -17.71 -2.36
C SER A 109 -10.80 -16.51 -1.54
N ASP A 110 -9.51 -16.20 -1.60
CA ASP A 110 -8.89 -15.04 -0.97
C ASP A 110 -8.33 -14.09 -2.02
N LEU A 111 -8.50 -12.78 -1.79
CA LEU A 111 -7.83 -11.73 -2.55
C LEU A 111 -7.10 -10.81 -1.59
N GLU A 112 -5.92 -10.37 -1.99
CA GLU A 112 -5.18 -9.30 -1.33
C GLU A 112 -4.89 -8.20 -2.34
N LEU A 113 -5.28 -6.97 -2.02
CA LEU A 113 -4.91 -5.79 -2.77
C LEU A 113 -3.86 -5.02 -1.98
N SER A 114 -2.74 -4.71 -2.59
CA SER A 114 -1.71 -3.86 -2.00
C SER A 114 -1.39 -2.66 -2.89
N ILE A 115 -1.24 -1.49 -2.29
CA ILE A 115 -0.82 -0.26 -2.94
C ILE A 115 0.50 0.15 -2.31
N THR A 116 1.54 0.36 -3.14
CA THR A 116 2.86 0.81 -2.68
C THR A 116 3.26 2.07 -3.43
N VAL A 117 3.71 3.08 -2.68
CA VAL A 117 4.24 4.35 -3.21
C VAL A 117 5.71 4.47 -2.84
N GLY A 118 6.55 4.76 -3.80
CA GLY A 118 8.00 4.90 -3.61
C GLY A 118 8.73 3.56 -3.51
N GLY A 119 10.00 3.62 -3.14
CA GLY A 119 10.87 2.45 -3.01
C GLY A 119 11.25 1.78 -4.32
N LEU A 120 11.98 0.67 -4.23
CA LEU A 120 12.37 -0.13 -5.39
C LEU A 120 11.17 -0.81 -6.07
N VAL A 121 10.12 -1.11 -5.31
CA VAL A 121 8.89 -1.73 -5.82
C VAL A 121 8.12 -0.77 -6.71
N GLY A 122 8.12 0.52 -6.38
CA GLY A 122 7.53 1.58 -7.20
C GLY A 122 8.28 1.85 -8.49
N GLN A 123 9.57 1.49 -8.60
CA GLN A 123 10.38 1.67 -9.80
C GLN A 123 10.31 0.45 -10.73
N ALA A 124 10.46 0.66 -12.03
CA ALA A 124 10.32 -0.38 -13.06
C ALA A 124 11.20 -1.63 -12.84
N GLY A 125 12.32 -1.50 -12.11
CA GLY A 125 13.20 -2.62 -11.75
C GLY A 125 12.73 -3.45 -10.56
N GLY A 126 11.89 -2.88 -9.68
CA GLY A 126 11.40 -3.56 -8.49
C GLY A 126 10.40 -4.69 -8.80
N LEU A 127 9.67 -4.56 -9.91
CA LEU A 127 8.72 -5.57 -10.36
C LEU A 127 9.42 -6.87 -10.77
N MET A 128 10.55 -6.76 -11.48
CA MET A 128 11.38 -7.93 -11.81
C MET A 128 12.02 -8.55 -10.58
N GLY A 129 12.37 -7.74 -9.57
CA GLY A 129 12.90 -8.22 -8.29
C GLY A 129 11.84 -8.94 -7.46
N LEU A 130 10.60 -8.46 -7.45
CA LEU A 130 9.48 -9.15 -6.79
C LEU A 130 9.12 -10.45 -7.48
N ALA A 131 8.99 -10.47 -8.80
CA ALA A 131 8.77 -11.70 -9.56
C ALA A 131 9.88 -12.74 -9.32
N ALA A 132 11.13 -12.31 -9.14
CA ALA A 132 12.24 -13.19 -8.77
C ALA A 132 12.17 -13.66 -7.29
N MET A 133 11.64 -12.85 -6.39
CA MET A 133 11.50 -13.20 -4.96
C MET A 133 10.32 -14.14 -4.69
N PHE A 134 9.23 -14.01 -5.43
CA PHE A 134 8.05 -14.89 -5.32
C PHE A 134 8.13 -16.13 -6.23
N GLY A 135 9.35 -16.49 -6.62
CA GLY A 135 9.61 -17.78 -7.27
C GLY A 135 9.49 -17.74 -8.77
N GLY A 136 10.25 -16.84 -9.42
CA GLY A 136 10.73 -16.87 -10.82
C GLY A 136 10.16 -17.88 -11.79
N MET A 137 8.89 -18.15 -11.75
CA MET A 137 8.20 -18.92 -12.78
C MET A 137 7.61 -17.92 -13.75
N GLY A 138 8.43 -17.56 -14.76
CA GLY A 138 7.92 -17.04 -16.01
C GLY A 138 6.90 -18.04 -16.57
N GLY A 139 5.73 -18.08 -15.97
CA GLY A 139 4.61 -18.88 -16.43
C GLY A 139 4.16 -18.36 -17.76
N THR A 140 3.88 -19.25 -18.70
CA THR A 140 3.47 -19.01 -20.09
C THR A 140 2.14 -18.24 -20.24
N ASN A 141 1.55 -17.71 -19.17
CA ASN A 141 0.24 -17.07 -19.11
C ASN A 141 0.24 -15.61 -18.66
N THR A 142 1.34 -14.90 -18.91
CA THR A 142 1.39 -13.44 -18.68
C THR A 142 0.61 -12.71 -19.76
N ARG A 143 -0.32 -11.83 -19.37
CA ARG A 143 -1.13 -11.00 -20.28
C ARG A 143 -0.99 -9.54 -19.92
N SER A 144 -0.68 -8.71 -20.92
CA SER A 144 -0.71 -7.26 -20.77
C SER A 144 -2.10 -6.72 -21.09
N SER A 145 -2.58 -5.78 -20.29
CA SER A 145 -3.88 -5.13 -20.43
C SER A 145 -3.81 -3.69 -19.93
N ARG A 146 -4.97 -3.03 -19.85
CA ARG A 146 -5.08 -1.71 -19.18
C ARG A 146 -6.21 -1.75 -18.17
N ILE A 147 -5.97 -1.14 -17.02
CA ILE A 147 -6.94 -0.90 -15.95
C ILE A 147 -7.09 0.62 -15.81
N ASN A 148 -8.28 1.15 -16.05
CA ASN A 148 -8.57 2.59 -15.97
C ASN A 148 -7.56 3.48 -16.74
N GLY A 149 -7.02 2.96 -17.87
CA GLY A 149 -6.03 3.66 -18.71
C GLY A 149 -4.56 3.39 -18.37
N TYR A 150 -4.27 2.78 -17.23
CA TYR A 150 -2.91 2.43 -16.79
C TYR A 150 -2.47 1.05 -17.27
N ASN A 151 -1.17 0.89 -17.52
CA ASN A 151 -0.62 -0.40 -17.94
C ASN A 151 -0.72 -1.42 -16.82
N ALA A 152 -1.23 -2.59 -17.15
CA ALA A 152 -1.39 -3.71 -16.23
C ALA A 152 -0.84 -5.00 -16.82
N THR A 153 -0.31 -5.85 -15.95
CA THR A 153 0.16 -7.19 -16.28
C THR A 153 -0.55 -8.18 -15.37
N THR A 154 -1.13 -9.21 -15.97
CA THR A 154 -1.83 -10.29 -15.24
C THR A 154 -1.12 -11.60 -15.50
N GLU A 155 -0.83 -12.33 -14.43
CA GLU A 155 -0.34 -13.71 -14.44
C GLU A 155 -1.40 -14.58 -13.75
N TYR A 156 -1.79 -15.69 -14.36
CA TYR A 156 -2.78 -16.60 -13.79
C TYR A 156 -2.43 -18.04 -14.11
N ASP A 157 -2.42 -18.88 -13.09
CA ASP A 157 -2.24 -20.33 -13.19
C ASP A 157 -3.57 -21.05 -12.89
N PRO A 158 -4.24 -21.59 -13.92
CA PRO A 158 -5.50 -22.33 -13.74
C PRO A 158 -5.34 -23.61 -12.90
N SER A 159 -4.14 -24.20 -12.87
CA SER A 159 -3.89 -25.43 -12.14
C SER A 159 -3.78 -25.21 -10.63
N MET A 160 -3.24 -24.05 -10.25
CA MET A 160 -3.16 -23.60 -8.86
C MET A 160 -4.34 -22.72 -8.45
N GLN A 161 -5.21 -22.36 -9.39
CA GLN A 161 -6.30 -21.38 -9.18
C GLN A 161 -5.81 -20.08 -8.51
N SER A 162 -4.62 -19.62 -8.91
CA SER A 162 -3.98 -18.44 -8.33
C SER A 162 -3.48 -17.50 -9.39
N GLY A 163 -3.37 -16.22 -9.04
CA GLY A 163 -2.88 -15.23 -9.98
C GLY A 163 -2.54 -13.92 -9.32
N THR A 164 -1.81 -13.10 -10.07
CA THR A 164 -1.38 -11.77 -9.68
C THR A 164 -1.67 -10.79 -10.82
N LEU A 165 -2.26 -9.67 -10.48
CA LEU A 165 -2.43 -8.53 -11.38
C LEU A 165 -1.64 -7.36 -10.82
N THR A 166 -0.78 -6.78 -11.65
CA THR A 166 0.04 -5.62 -11.28
C THR A 166 -0.33 -4.45 -12.18
N VAL A 167 -0.65 -3.31 -11.59
CA VAL A 167 -0.92 -2.05 -12.29
C VAL A 167 0.17 -1.04 -11.95
N LYS A 168 0.76 -0.42 -12.97
CA LYS A 168 1.71 0.69 -12.82
C LYS A 168 0.96 2.01 -12.96
N VAL A 169 1.04 2.85 -11.91
CA VAL A 169 0.40 4.16 -11.84
C VAL A 169 1.49 5.22 -11.72
N GLY A 170 1.68 5.97 -12.81
CA GLY A 170 2.81 6.89 -12.92
C GLY A 170 4.16 6.19 -12.79
N GLU A 171 5.14 6.87 -12.19
CA GLU A 171 6.50 6.35 -12.05
C GLU A 171 6.76 5.68 -10.70
N LYS A 172 5.97 6.02 -9.67
CA LYS A 172 6.29 5.69 -8.27
C LYS A 172 5.28 4.77 -7.60
N ILE A 173 4.12 4.52 -8.20
CA ILE A 173 3.04 3.77 -7.58
C ILE A 173 2.85 2.44 -8.26
N THR A 174 2.68 1.40 -7.48
CA THR A 174 2.33 0.06 -7.93
C THR A 174 1.12 -0.43 -7.13
N VAL A 175 0.11 -0.91 -7.85
CA VAL A 175 -1.04 -1.61 -7.27
C VAL A 175 -0.93 -3.07 -7.67
N ILE A 176 -0.98 -3.95 -6.69
CA ILE A 176 -0.90 -5.41 -6.89
C ILE A 176 -2.17 -6.02 -6.32
N VAL A 177 -2.80 -6.90 -7.08
CA VAL A 177 -3.90 -7.75 -6.62
C VAL A 177 -3.46 -9.19 -6.76
N GLU A 178 -3.39 -9.90 -5.65
CA GLU A 178 -3.10 -11.32 -5.59
C GLU A 178 -4.37 -12.10 -5.27
N GLY A 179 -4.52 -13.27 -5.85
CA GLY A 179 -5.67 -14.13 -5.61
C GLY A 179 -5.29 -15.59 -5.49
N SER A 180 -5.88 -16.27 -4.52
CA SER A 180 -5.79 -17.71 -4.33
C SER A 180 -7.17 -18.34 -4.29
N ASN A 181 -7.29 -19.59 -4.79
CA ASN A 181 -8.55 -20.32 -4.98
C ASN A 181 -9.58 -19.52 -5.81
N ILE A 182 -9.12 -18.80 -6.83
CA ILE A 182 -9.96 -18.02 -7.74
C ILE A 182 -10.27 -18.78 -9.03
N GLU A 183 -11.49 -18.66 -9.54
CA GLU A 183 -11.92 -19.39 -10.74
C GLU A 183 -11.23 -18.89 -12.02
N ASN A 184 -10.92 -17.60 -12.08
CA ASN A 184 -10.30 -16.95 -13.23
C ASN A 184 -9.65 -15.62 -12.83
N ALA A 185 -8.88 -15.03 -13.75
CA ALA A 185 -8.19 -13.78 -13.55
C ALA A 185 -9.08 -12.53 -13.57
N ASP A 186 -10.33 -12.62 -13.98
CA ASP A 186 -11.21 -11.44 -14.12
C ASP A 186 -11.57 -10.85 -12.77
N VAL A 187 -11.58 -11.66 -11.69
CA VAL A 187 -11.84 -11.18 -10.34
C VAL A 187 -10.74 -10.22 -9.86
N LEU A 188 -9.48 -10.46 -10.27
CA LEU A 188 -8.35 -9.56 -9.96
C LEU A 188 -8.53 -8.20 -10.64
N LYS A 189 -9.01 -8.21 -11.90
CA LYS A 189 -9.30 -6.98 -12.62
C LYS A 189 -10.43 -6.20 -11.97
N THR A 190 -11.53 -6.90 -11.62
CA THR A 190 -12.69 -6.27 -10.99
C THR A 190 -12.26 -5.53 -9.73
N LEU A 191 -11.42 -6.12 -8.87
CA LEU A 191 -10.95 -5.45 -7.67
C LEU A 191 -10.02 -4.27 -7.99
N ALA A 192 -9.12 -4.42 -8.98
CA ALA A 192 -8.22 -3.34 -9.37
C ALA A 192 -8.94 -2.14 -10.01
N GLU A 193 -10.06 -2.37 -10.71
CA GLU A 193 -10.88 -1.34 -11.35
C GLU A 193 -11.65 -0.47 -10.33
N GLU A 194 -11.91 -0.98 -9.12
CA GLU A 194 -12.53 -0.24 -8.02
C GLU A 194 -11.57 0.80 -7.38
N VAL A 195 -10.26 0.70 -7.63
CA VAL A 195 -9.29 1.68 -7.14
C VAL A 195 -9.33 2.95 -7.99
N ASP A 196 -9.50 4.11 -7.39
CA ASP A 196 -9.38 5.39 -8.10
C ASP A 196 -7.90 5.71 -8.38
N LEU A 197 -7.35 5.07 -9.44
CA LEU A 197 -5.96 5.20 -9.85
C LEU A 197 -5.60 6.64 -10.24
N SER A 198 -6.55 7.40 -10.79
CA SER A 198 -6.31 8.79 -11.18
C SER A 198 -6.18 9.73 -9.99
N LEU A 199 -7.01 9.53 -8.97
CA LEU A 199 -6.90 10.28 -7.71
C LEU A 199 -5.65 9.86 -6.95
N LEU A 200 -5.32 8.57 -6.92
CA LEU A 200 -4.12 8.02 -6.32
C LEU A 200 -2.85 8.66 -6.90
N GLU A 201 -2.73 8.72 -8.24
CA GLU A 201 -1.59 9.35 -8.93
C GLU A 201 -1.44 10.85 -8.61
N LYS A 202 -2.56 11.55 -8.41
CA LYS A 202 -2.53 12.99 -8.08
C LYS A 202 -2.22 13.27 -6.61
N SER A 203 -2.43 12.27 -5.75
CA SER A 203 -2.28 12.43 -4.30
C SER A 203 -0.86 12.11 -3.82
N PHE A 204 -0.12 11.29 -4.59
CA PHE A 204 1.23 10.79 -4.26
C PHE A 204 2.20 10.96 -5.41
#